data_2c2659a789e1b8c93f0dfaadfab37f12
#
_entry.id   2c2659a789e1b8c93f0dfaadfab37f12
#
_cell.length_a   1.000
_cell.length_b   1.000
_cell.length_c   1.000
_cell.angle_alpha   90.00
_cell.angle_beta   90.00
_cell.angle_gamma   90.00
#
_symmetry.space_group_name_H-M   'P 1'
#
loop_
_entity.id
_entity.type
_entity.pdbx_description
1 polymer ?
#
loop_
_entity_poly.entity_id
_entity_poly.type
_entity_poly.pdbx_seq_one_letter_code
_entity_poly.pdbx_strand_id
1 'polypeptide(L)'
;MYRLIKQEGRAKRGEFTTVHGVIQTPVFMNVGTVAAIKGAVSTADLEQIGTQVELSNTYHLHVRPGDRIIKQMGGLHKFMSWNKPILTDSGGFQVFSLAGLRKIKEEGVTFRSHIDGHKIFMGPEESMQIQSNLGSTIAVAFDECAPSKADRMYVQNSVERTTRWLQRCQAEMKRLNSLEDTVNPHQLLFGINQGAIYEDIRIEHAKRIAEMDLDGYAVGGLAVGETHEEMYHILDEVVPYLPVNKPTYLMGVGTPANILEGVERGVDFFDCVYPTRNGRHGHLYTNHGKINLFNAKYELDDRPIEEGCNCPACQRYSRAYIRHLLKAKEMLGMRLCVLHNLYFYNTMMTEIRDALDAGRFAEYKKHKLDSMATPLE
;
A
#
# COMPACT_ATOMS: atom_id res chain seq x y z
N MET A 1 -14.00 -12.58 3.44
CA MET A 1 -13.40 -13.78 4.08
C MET A 1 -12.15 -14.18 3.30
N TYR A 2 -11.01 -14.40 4.00
CA TYR A 2 -9.76 -14.87 3.38
C TYR A 2 -9.76 -16.40 3.29
N ARG A 3 -9.39 -16.93 2.14
CA ARG A 3 -9.23 -18.34 1.88
C ARG A 3 -7.81 -18.62 1.40
N LEU A 4 -7.02 -19.32 2.23
CA LEU A 4 -5.72 -19.82 1.82
C LEU A 4 -5.92 -20.99 0.82
N ILE A 5 -5.36 -20.85 -0.38
CA ILE A 5 -5.46 -21.85 -1.45
C ILE A 5 -4.25 -22.77 -1.44
N LYS A 6 -3.06 -22.18 -1.37
CA LYS A 6 -1.80 -22.90 -1.43
C LYS A 6 -0.72 -22.19 -0.62
N GLN A 7 0.25 -22.95 -0.17
CA GLN A 7 1.40 -22.44 0.58
C GLN A 7 2.67 -23.11 0.10
N GLU A 8 3.75 -22.33 -0.08
CA GLU A 8 5.09 -22.79 -0.38
C GLU A 8 6.03 -22.18 0.66
N GLY A 9 6.53 -23.00 1.60
CA GLY A 9 7.16 -22.46 2.80
C GLY A 9 6.21 -21.58 3.59
N ARG A 10 6.53 -20.31 3.79
CA ARG A 10 5.63 -19.29 4.39
C ARG A 10 4.87 -18.48 3.34
N ALA A 11 5.27 -18.54 2.08
CA ALA A 11 4.59 -17.82 1.00
C ALA A 11 3.17 -18.36 0.79
N LYS A 12 2.20 -17.46 0.71
CA LYS A 12 0.77 -17.80 0.65
C LYS A 12 0.15 -17.40 -0.68
N ARG A 13 -0.64 -18.29 -1.26
CA ARG A 13 -1.57 -18.01 -2.36
C ARG A 13 -2.99 -18.04 -1.81
N GLY A 14 -3.71 -16.96 -1.88
CA GLY A 14 -5.04 -16.88 -1.31
C GLY A 14 -6.02 -16.04 -2.11
N GLU A 15 -7.27 -16.05 -1.65
CA GLU A 15 -8.36 -15.21 -2.12
C GLU A 15 -9.00 -14.48 -0.95
N PHE A 16 -9.21 -13.19 -1.09
CA PHE A 16 -9.88 -12.38 -0.09
C PHE A 16 -11.19 -11.84 -0.67
N THR A 17 -12.29 -12.46 -0.27
CA THR A 17 -13.64 -12.06 -0.72
C THR A 17 -14.10 -10.83 0.04
N THR A 18 -14.49 -9.81 -0.70
CA THR A 18 -15.01 -8.53 -0.19
C THR A 18 -16.33 -8.19 -0.86
N VAL A 19 -17.02 -7.17 -0.35
CA VAL A 19 -18.25 -6.64 -0.95
C VAL A 19 -18.03 -6.03 -2.35
N HIS A 20 -16.80 -5.63 -2.68
CA HIS A 20 -16.42 -5.05 -3.97
C HIS A 20 -15.65 -6.03 -4.89
N GLY A 21 -15.71 -7.31 -4.60
CA GLY A 21 -15.07 -8.36 -5.39
C GLY A 21 -14.00 -9.14 -4.63
N VAL A 22 -13.44 -10.12 -5.32
CA VAL A 22 -12.42 -11.01 -4.79
C VAL A 22 -11.04 -10.48 -5.12
N ILE A 23 -10.18 -10.37 -4.11
CA ILE A 23 -8.78 -10.01 -4.27
C ILE A 23 -7.95 -11.30 -4.31
N GLN A 24 -7.20 -11.47 -5.39
CA GLN A 24 -6.23 -12.55 -5.54
C GLN A 24 -4.93 -12.14 -4.87
N THR A 25 -4.46 -12.90 -3.90
CA THR A 25 -3.22 -12.58 -3.17
C THR A 25 -2.08 -13.55 -3.52
N PRO A 26 -0.80 -13.10 -3.46
CA PRO A 26 -0.34 -11.75 -3.10
C PRO A 26 -0.76 -10.68 -4.09
N VAL A 27 -0.91 -9.43 -3.60
CA VAL A 27 -1.37 -8.29 -4.37
C VAL A 27 -0.58 -7.02 -4.05
N PHE A 28 -0.35 -6.19 -5.07
CA PHE A 28 0.16 -4.83 -4.90
C PHE A 28 -0.99 -3.83 -5.09
N MET A 29 -1.17 -2.95 -4.11
CA MET A 29 -2.19 -1.90 -4.15
C MET A 29 -1.61 -0.64 -4.78
N ASN A 30 -2.25 -0.16 -5.85
CA ASN A 30 -1.80 1.06 -6.51
C ASN A 30 -2.26 2.29 -5.70
N VAL A 31 -1.30 3.16 -5.36
CA VAL A 31 -1.55 4.27 -4.42
C VAL A 31 -2.11 5.49 -5.13
N GLY A 32 -3.36 5.82 -4.81
CA GLY A 32 -4.06 7.03 -5.22
C GLY A 32 -4.30 7.98 -4.06
N THR A 33 -3.35 8.83 -3.75
CA THR A 33 -3.32 9.68 -2.55
C THR A 33 -4.62 10.47 -2.30
N VAL A 34 -5.20 11.05 -3.34
CA VAL A 34 -6.40 11.92 -3.27
C VAL A 34 -7.48 11.44 -4.25
N ALA A 35 -7.84 10.18 -4.17
CA ALA A 35 -8.77 9.52 -5.09
C ALA A 35 -8.28 9.55 -6.56
N ALA A 36 -6.98 9.59 -6.76
CA ALA A 36 -6.35 9.57 -8.08
C ALA A 36 -4.87 9.19 -7.97
N ILE A 37 -4.38 8.44 -8.95
CA ILE A 37 -2.97 8.12 -9.06
C ILE A 37 -2.19 9.35 -9.55
N LYS A 38 -1.17 9.76 -8.81
CA LYS A 38 -0.28 10.85 -9.24
C LYS A 38 0.42 10.47 -10.56
N GLY A 39 0.31 11.34 -11.56
CA GLY A 39 0.81 11.09 -12.90
C GLY A 39 -0.30 10.99 -13.94
N ALA A 40 -1.48 11.53 -13.63
CA ALA A 40 -2.64 11.62 -14.53
C ALA A 40 -3.15 10.25 -15.02
N VAL A 41 -3.11 9.24 -14.16
CA VAL A 41 -3.65 7.89 -14.43
C VAL A 41 -5.08 7.82 -13.91
N SER A 42 -6.02 7.51 -14.80
CA SER A 42 -7.44 7.38 -14.49
C SER A 42 -7.80 5.99 -13.97
N THR A 43 -9.02 5.85 -13.44
CA THR A 43 -9.57 4.54 -13.04
C THR A 43 -9.72 3.59 -14.24
N ALA A 44 -10.06 4.11 -15.43
CA ALA A 44 -10.08 3.31 -16.66
C ALA A 44 -8.68 2.78 -17.04
N ASP A 45 -7.64 3.58 -16.83
CA ASP A 45 -6.25 3.11 -16.99
C ASP A 45 -5.93 2.00 -15.98
N LEU A 46 -6.35 2.15 -14.71
CA LEU A 46 -6.14 1.13 -13.67
C LEU A 46 -6.83 -0.20 -14.03
N GLU A 47 -8.04 -0.14 -14.58
CA GLU A 47 -8.73 -1.35 -15.09
C GLU A 47 -7.93 -2.00 -16.21
N GLN A 48 -7.44 -1.23 -17.17
CA GLN A 48 -6.67 -1.71 -18.31
C GLN A 48 -5.36 -2.39 -17.91
N ILE A 49 -4.70 -1.90 -16.86
CA ILE A 49 -3.44 -2.48 -16.37
C ILE A 49 -3.63 -3.58 -15.30
N GLY A 50 -4.86 -4.03 -15.08
CA GLY A 50 -5.16 -5.16 -14.19
C GLY A 50 -5.06 -4.86 -12.70
N THR A 51 -5.26 -3.60 -12.29
CA THR A 51 -5.31 -3.23 -10.87
C THR A 51 -6.45 -3.94 -10.15
N GLN A 52 -6.17 -4.59 -9.03
CA GLN A 52 -7.18 -5.23 -8.20
C GLN A 52 -7.66 -4.36 -7.04
N VAL A 53 -6.74 -3.62 -6.42
CA VAL A 53 -7.00 -2.79 -5.23
C VAL A 53 -6.36 -1.43 -5.42
N GLU A 54 -7.13 -0.39 -5.20
CA GLU A 54 -6.61 0.98 -5.09
C GLU A 54 -6.46 1.34 -3.60
N LEU A 55 -5.40 2.07 -3.25
CA LEU A 55 -5.21 2.61 -1.91
C LEU A 55 -5.38 4.12 -1.91
N SER A 56 -6.34 4.62 -1.12
CA SER A 56 -6.58 6.05 -0.91
C SER A 56 -6.16 6.49 0.50
N ASN A 57 -5.66 7.73 0.62
CA ASN A 57 -5.17 8.24 1.89
C ASN A 57 -6.24 9.00 2.68
N THR A 58 -6.57 8.49 3.85
CA THR A 58 -7.58 9.02 4.78
C THR A 58 -7.34 10.48 5.16
N TYR A 59 -6.13 10.80 5.61
CA TYR A 59 -5.77 12.17 6.00
C TYR A 59 -5.93 13.17 4.84
N HIS A 60 -5.38 12.85 3.68
CA HIS A 60 -5.44 13.75 2.52
C HIS A 60 -6.86 14.01 2.05
N LEU A 61 -7.71 12.98 2.04
CA LEU A 61 -9.11 13.09 1.64
C LEU A 61 -9.98 13.78 2.69
N HIS A 62 -9.66 13.64 3.98
CA HIS A 62 -10.30 14.39 5.05
C HIS A 62 -10.04 15.91 4.93
N VAL A 63 -8.78 16.27 4.64
CA VAL A 63 -8.40 17.69 4.49
C VAL A 63 -8.94 18.27 3.18
N ARG A 64 -8.94 17.49 2.09
CA ARG A 64 -9.41 17.93 0.76
C ARG A 64 -9.87 16.75 -0.08
N PRO A 65 -11.11 16.70 -0.56
CA PRO A 65 -12.15 17.73 -0.48
C PRO A 65 -12.90 17.76 0.86
N GLY A 66 -12.69 16.77 1.72
CA GLY A 66 -13.43 16.48 2.94
C GLY A 66 -14.25 15.20 2.80
N ASP A 67 -14.15 14.32 3.78
CA ASP A 67 -14.83 13.02 3.79
C ASP A 67 -16.35 13.13 3.77
N ARG A 68 -16.92 14.19 4.35
CA ARG A 68 -18.37 14.45 4.32
C ARG A 68 -18.88 14.74 2.89
N ILE A 69 -18.08 15.45 2.08
CA ILE A 69 -18.41 15.70 0.66
C ILE A 69 -18.40 14.35 -0.08
N ILE A 70 -17.40 13.52 0.15
CA ILE A 70 -17.29 12.21 -0.47
C ILE A 70 -18.47 11.30 -0.06
N LYS A 71 -18.88 11.34 1.22
CA LYS A 71 -20.09 10.63 1.69
C LYS A 71 -21.34 11.08 0.93
N GLN A 72 -21.54 12.40 0.78
CA GLN A 72 -22.69 12.95 0.04
C GLN A 72 -22.69 12.53 -1.44
N MET A 73 -21.50 12.33 -2.02
CA MET A 73 -21.34 11.81 -3.38
C MET A 73 -21.46 10.27 -3.49
N GLY A 74 -21.78 9.59 -2.38
CA GLY A 74 -22.00 8.15 -2.34
C GLY A 74 -20.76 7.30 -2.06
N GLY A 75 -19.70 7.90 -1.49
CA GLY A 75 -18.44 7.26 -1.15
C GLY A 75 -17.41 7.29 -2.28
N LEU A 76 -16.17 6.84 -1.97
CA LEU A 76 -15.04 6.88 -2.90
C LEU A 76 -15.29 6.12 -4.20
N HIS A 77 -15.88 4.93 -4.12
CA HIS A 77 -16.17 4.11 -5.31
C HIS A 77 -16.97 4.88 -6.36
N LYS A 78 -18.06 5.51 -5.92
CA LYS A 78 -18.88 6.33 -6.80
C LYS A 78 -18.22 7.63 -7.20
N PHE A 79 -17.53 8.28 -6.26
CA PHE A 79 -16.87 9.56 -6.47
C PHE A 79 -15.76 9.49 -7.52
N MET A 80 -14.96 8.42 -7.53
CA MET A 80 -13.86 8.24 -8.48
C MET A 80 -14.18 7.26 -9.63
N SER A 81 -15.41 6.74 -9.71
CA SER A 81 -15.83 5.74 -10.72
C SER A 81 -14.94 4.50 -10.72
N TRP A 82 -14.77 3.90 -9.53
CA TRP A 82 -14.00 2.68 -9.33
C TRP A 82 -14.84 1.60 -8.66
N ASN A 83 -14.97 0.43 -9.29
CA ASN A 83 -15.89 -0.62 -8.84
C ASN A 83 -15.21 -1.80 -8.12
N LYS A 84 -13.87 -1.75 -7.99
CA LYS A 84 -13.09 -2.79 -7.32
C LYS A 84 -12.70 -2.36 -5.90
N PRO A 85 -12.09 -3.25 -5.10
CA PRO A 85 -11.71 -2.93 -3.73
C PRO A 85 -10.85 -1.66 -3.60
N ILE A 86 -11.12 -0.92 -2.53
CA ILE A 86 -10.31 0.21 -2.06
C ILE A 86 -9.90 -0.07 -0.62
N LEU A 87 -8.60 0.11 -0.32
CA LEU A 87 -8.12 0.19 1.04
C LEU A 87 -7.85 1.66 1.37
N THR A 88 -8.34 2.11 2.53
CA THR A 88 -7.94 3.41 3.10
C THR A 88 -6.97 3.19 4.25
N ASP A 89 -5.87 3.95 4.26
CA ASP A 89 -4.92 3.93 5.36
C ASP A 89 -5.53 4.54 6.65
N SER A 90 -4.83 4.40 7.77
CA SER A 90 -5.30 4.94 9.05
C SER A 90 -5.30 6.47 9.15
N GLY A 91 -4.50 7.14 8.32
CA GLY A 91 -4.14 8.55 8.45
C GLY A 91 -3.04 8.80 9.49
N GLY A 92 -2.69 7.82 10.30
CA GLY A 92 -1.70 7.95 11.38
C GLY A 92 -0.32 8.33 10.88
N PHE A 93 0.20 7.64 9.87
CA PHE A 93 1.54 7.94 9.33
C PHE A 93 1.65 9.38 8.84
N GLN A 94 0.67 9.91 8.12
CA GLN A 94 0.67 11.30 7.64
C GLN A 94 0.63 12.30 8.80
N VAL A 95 -0.14 12.02 9.84
CA VAL A 95 -0.16 12.81 11.07
C VAL A 95 1.22 12.85 11.71
N PHE A 96 1.93 11.72 11.75
CA PHE A 96 3.26 11.63 12.35
C PHE A 96 4.38 12.16 11.44
N SER A 97 4.26 12.06 10.12
CA SER A 97 5.30 12.47 9.18
C SER A 97 5.20 13.93 8.72
N LEU A 98 3.98 14.47 8.58
CA LEU A 98 3.73 15.80 8.02
C LEU A 98 3.54 16.89 9.08
N ALA A 99 3.21 16.53 10.31
CA ALA A 99 2.94 17.48 11.38
C ALA A 99 4.21 17.85 12.15
N GLY A 100 4.78 19.00 11.87
CA GLY A 100 5.97 19.53 12.57
C GLY A 100 5.74 19.79 14.06
N LEU A 101 4.51 20.14 14.48
CA LEU A 101 4.08 20.33 15.87
C LEU A 101 2.82 19.50 16.10
N ARG A 102 2.97 18.39 16.82
CA ARG A 102 1.88 17.51 17.21
C ARG A 102 1.86 17.29 18.71
N LYS A 103 0.66 17.13 19.25
CA LYS A 103 0.45 16.77 20.65
C LYS A 103 -0.29 15.45 20.69
N ILE A 104 0.41 14.41 21.15
CA ILE A 104 -0.11 13.05 21.30
C ILE A 104 -0.67 12.90 22.72
N LYS A 105 -1.90 12.42 22.82
CA LYS A 105 -2.57 12.05 24.06
C LYS A 105 -3.24 10.70 23.91
N GLU A 106 -3.80 10.18 24.99
CA GLU A 106 -4.57 8.94 24.95
C GLU A 106 -5.82 9.05 24.07
N GLU A 107 -6.45 10.20 24.03
CA GLU A 107 -7.64 10.45 23.21
C GLU A 107 -7.34 10.45 21.70
N GLY A 108 -6.17 10.91 21.32
CA GLY A 108 -5.75 11.06 19.93
C GLY A 108 -4.65 12.10 19.75
N VAL A 109 -4.52 12.62 18.56
CA VAL A 109 -3.47 13.54 18.15
C VAL A 109 -4.06 14.85 17.66
N THR A 110 -3.57 15.97 18.22
CA THR A 110 -3.85 17.31 17.70
C THR A 110 -2.65 17.81 16.89
N PHE A 111 -2.89 18.26 15.69
CA PHE A 111 -1.86 18.74 14.76
C PHE A 111 -2.41 19.85 13.86
N ARG A 112 -1.56 20.38 12.97
CA ARG A 112 -1.96 21.40 12.00
C ARG A 112 -2.00 20.84 10.59
N SER A 113 -3.03 21.23 9.83
CA SER A 113 -3.14 20.96 8.40
C SER A 113 -1.91 21.49 7.66
N HIS A 114 -1.36 20.68 6.76
CA HIS A 114 -0.25 21.10 5.89
C HIS A 114 -0.69 22.03 4.76
N ILE A 115 -2.01 22.21 4.55
CA ILE A 115 -2.57 23.06 3.48
C ILE A 115 -2.72 24.50 3.95
N ASP A 116 -3.35 24.71 5.11
CA ASP A 116 -3.77 26.02 5.59
C ASP A 116 -3.45 26.27 7.08
N GLY A 117 -2.85 25.30 7.76
CA GLY A 117 -2.41 25.40 9.13
C GLY A 117 -3.52 25.36 10.20
N HIS A 118 -4.78 25.11 9.83
CA HIS A 118 -5.83 24.97 10.83
C HIS A 118 -5.60 23.74 11.73
N LYS A 119 -6.12 23.78 12.96
CA LYS A 119 -6.00 22.68 13.90
C LYS A 119 -6.93 21.54 13.52
N ILE A 120 -6.38 20.31 13.51
CA ILE A 120 -7.12 19.07 13.31
C ILE A 120 -6.88 18.19 14.53
N PHE A 121 -7.94 17.55 15.02
CA PHE A 121 -7.86 16.44 15.96
C PHE A 121 -8.20 15.14 15.21
N MET A 122 -7.41 14.12 15.42
CA MET A 122 -7.63 12.78 14.88
C MET A 122 -7.27 11.75 15.93
N GLY A 123 -8.22 10.90 16.25
CA GLY A 123 -8.06 9.74 17.10
C GLY A 123 -8.68 8.51 16.45
N PRO A 124 -8.76 7.39 17.17
CA PRO A 124 -9.35 6.17 16.65
C PRO A 124 -10.76 6.35 16.10
N GLU A 125 -11.64 6.99 16.82
CA GLU A 125 -13.04 7.20 16.40
C GLU A 125 -13.12 8.12 15.19
N GLU A 126 -12.37 9.22 15.17
CA GLU A 126 -12.35 10.15 14.04
C GLU A 126 -11.81 9.49 12.78
N SER A 127 -10.73 8.70 12.88
CA SER A 127 -10.18 7.95 11.75
C SER A 127 -11.21 6.97 11.19
N MET A 128 -11.88 6.21 12.04
CA MET A 128 -12.93 5.27 11.61
C MET A 128 -14.12 5.98 10.99
N GLN A 129 -14.57 7.12 11.55
CA GLN A 129 -15.66 7.93 11.00
C GLN A 129 -15.31 8.47 9.60
N ILE A 130 -14.08 8.97 9.42
CA ILE A 130 -13.59 9.43 8.11
C ILE A 130 -13.61 8.27 7.12
N GLN A 131 -13.03 7.12 7.46
CA GLN A 131 -12.97 5.96 6.57
C GLN A 131 -14.35 5.38 6.26
N SER A 132 -15.29 5.42 7.22
CA SER A 132 -16.69 5.09 7.00
C SER A 132 -17.38 6.02 6.02
N ASN A 133 -17.15 7.33 6.13
CA ASN A 133 -17.64 8.34 5.17
C ASN A 133 -17.06 8.14 3.77
N LEU A 134 -15.78 7.74 3.68
CA LEU A 134 -15.15 7.37 2.40
C LEU A 134 -15.73 6.09 1.83
N GLY A 135 -16.23 5.18 2.67
CA GLY A 135 -16.88 3.95 2.25
C GLY A 135 -15.93 2.92 1.66
N SER A 136 -14.65 2.93 2.04
CA SER A 136 -13.66 1.97 1.55
C SER A 136 -14.06 0.53 1.85
N THR A 137 -13.49 -0.40 1.08
CA THR A 137 -13.68 -1.84 1.29
C THR A 137 -12.99 -2.31 2.56
N ILE A 138 -11.75 -1.84 2.75
CA ILE A 138 -10.88 -2.17 3.87
C ILE A 138 -10.43 -0.87 4.52
N ALA A 139 -10.72 -0.71 5.80
CA ALA A 139 -10.19 0.34 6.64
C ALA A 139 -9.01 -0.17 7.46
N VAL A 140 -8.08 0.70 7.78
CA VAL A 140 -6.93 0.39 8.63
C VAL A 140 -7.07 1.16 9.95
N ALA A 141 -6.83 0.49 11.07
CA ALA A 141 -6.95 1.07 12.39
C ALA A 141 -5.95 2.20 12.63
N PHE A 142 -6.36 3.22 13.36
CA PHE A 142 -5.50 4.33 13.74
C PHE A 142 -4.41 3.88 14.70
N ASP A 143 -3.17 4.21 14.40
CA ASP A 143 -1.98 3.76 15.11
C ASP A 143 -0.99 4.89 15.37
N GLU A 144 -0.02 4.64 16.24
CA GLU A 144 1.13 5.50 16.43
C GLU A 144 2.38 4.84 15.82
N CYS A 145 2.89 5.43 14.73
CA CYS A 145 4.13 5.00 14.11
C CYS A 145 5.32 5.68 14.80
N ALA A 146 5.94 5.01 15.77
CA ALA A 146 7.14 5.49 16.41
C ALA A 146 8.34 5.50 15.44
N PRO A 147 9.27 6.49 15.53
CA PRO A 147 10.49 6.47 14.76
C PRO A 147 11.30 5.18 15.00
N SER A 148 11.95 4.65 13.97
CA SER A 148 12.71 3.38 14.05
C SER A 148 13.80 3.39 15.14
N LYS A 149 14.37 4.56 15.41
CA LYS A 149 15.43 4.77 16.41
C LYS A 149 14.94 5.41 17.72
N ALA A 150 13.63 5.42 17.98
CA ALA A 150 13.10 5.90 19.25
C ALA A 150 13.57 4.99 20.39
N ASP A 151 13.67 5.56 21.61
CA ASP A 151 14.06 4.77 22.77
C ASP A 151 13.00 3.70 23.10
N ARG A 152 13.47 2.62 23.73
CA ARG A 152 12.67 1.44 24.00
C ARG A 152 11.41 1.74 24.83
N MET A 153 11.55 2.60 25.86
CA MET A 153 10.41 2.92 26.74
C MET A 153 9.34 3.69 25.97
N TYR A 154 9.74 4.63 25.12
CA TYR A 154 8.82 5.35 24.26
C TYR A 154 8.07 4.38 23.33
N VAL A 155 8.82 3.48 22.66
CA VAL A 155 8.23 2.49 21.74
C VAL A 155 7.25 1.57 22.47
N GLN A 156 7.58 1.10 23.66
CA GLN A 156 6.68 0.27 24.45
C GLN A 156 5.39 1.01 24.80
N ASN A 157 5.47 2.24 25.27
CA ASN A 157 4.30 3.07 25.56
C ASN A 157 3.46 3.37 24.31
N SER A 158 4.08 3.58 23.18
CA SER A 158 3.44 3.80 21.89
C SER A 158 2.67 2.56 21.43
N VAL A 159 3.25 1.38 21.57
CA VAL A 159 2.61 0.09 21.25
C VAL A 159 1.42 -0.20 22.15
N GLU A 160 1.55 0.05 23.45
CA GLU A 160 0.44 -0.05 24.42
C GLU A 160 -0.73 0.87 24.03
N ARG A 161 -0.45 2.11 23.66
CA ARG A 161 -1.45 3.07 23.17
C ARG A 161 -2.08 2.58 21.88
N THR A 162 -1.27 2.14 20.91
CA THR A 162 -1.75 1.59 19.62
C THR A 162 -2.70 0.40 19.85
N THR A 163 -2.42 -0.45 20.81
CA THR A 163 -3.30 -1.57 21.18
C THR A 163 -4.66 -1.08 21.69
N ARG A 164 -4.68 -0.11 22.61
CA ARG A 164 -5.93 0.48 23.11
C ARG A 164 -6.70 1.22 22.01
N TRP A 165 -5.99 1.91 21.13
CA TRP A 165 -6.57 2.56 19.97
C TRP A 165 -7.20 1.57 19.00
N LEU A 166 -6.58 0.41 18.80
CA LEU A 166 -7.15 -0.65 17.96
C LEU A 166 -8.49 -1.15 18.53
N GLN A 167 -8.59 -1.34 19.84
CA GLN A 167 -9.84 -1.73 20.48
C GLN A 167 -10.94 -0.67 20.27
N ARG A 168 -10.60 0.60 20.38
CA ARG A 168 -11.50 1.72 20.10
C ARG A 168 -11.93 1.75 18.64
N CYS A 169 -11.00 1.52 17.70
CA CYS A 169 -11.31 1.40 16.27
C CYS A 169 -12.30 0.26 15.98
N GLN A 170 -12.10 -0.92 16.58
CA GLN A 170 -13.03 -2.04 16.44
C GLN A 170 -14.44 -1.69 16.93
N ALA A 171 -14.53 -1.09 18.12
CA ALA A 171 -15.82 -0.71 18.71
C ALA A 171 -16.54 0.33 17.83
N GLU A 172 -15.81 1.34 17.36
CA GLU A 172 -16.37 2.40 16.51
C GLU A 172 -16.77 1.87 15.13
N MET A 173 -15.96 1.03 14.48
CA MET A 173 -16.34 0.41 13.21
C MET A 173 -17.62 -0.43 13.35
N LYS A 174 -17.74 -1.22 14.42
CA LYS A 174 -18.96 -1.99 14.68
C LYS A 174 -20.18 -1.08 14.81
N ARG A 175 -20.05 0.03 15.51
CA ARG A 175 -21.11 1.05 15.64
C ARG A 175 -21.46 1.66 14.30
N LEU A 176 -20.45 2.11 13.54
CA LEU A 176 -20.64 2.74 12.22
C LEU A 176 -21.29 1.80 11.22
N ASN A 177 -20.85 0.54 11.14
CA ASN A 177 -21.41 -0.46 10.26
C ASN A 177 -22.88 -0.83 10.57
N SER A 178 -23.39 -0.47 11.75
CA SER A 178 -24.78 -0.66 12.14
C SER A 178 -25.71 0.52 11.81
N LEU A 179 -25.19 1.64 11.35
CA LEU A 179 -25.99 2.82 11.01
C LEU A 179 -26.63 2.67 9.63
N GLU A 180 -27.86 3.16 9.49
CA GLU A 180 -28.63 3.08 8.24
C GLU A 180 -28.02 3.89 7.08
N ASP A 181 -27.34 5.00 7.42
CA ASP A 181 -26.76 5.93 6.42
C ASP A 181 -25.29 5.65 6.13
N THR A 182 -24.76 4.50 6.54
CA THR A 182 -23.39 4.09 6.28
C THR A 182 -23.19 3.75 4.80
N VAL A 183 -22.15 4.34 4.18
CA VAL A 183 -21.84 4.11 2.76
C VAL A 183 -21.53 2.64 2.48
N ASN A 184 -20.70 2.02 3.32
CA ASN A 184 -20.37 0.60 3.26
C ASN A 184 -20.52 -0.08 4.63
N PRO A 185 -21.68 -0.70 4.91
CA PRO A 185 -21.91 -1.38 6.20
C PRO A 185 -21.13 -2.70 6.35
N HIS A 186 -20.40 -3.12 5.32
CA HIS A 186 -19.55 -4.32 5.31
C HIS A 186 -18.05 -3.97 5.22
N GLN A 187 -17.68 -2.78 5.68
CA GLN A 187 -16.29 -2.35 5.73
C GLN A 187 -15.48 -3.26 6.67
N LEU A 188 -14.32 -3.71 6.16
CA LEU A 188 -13.40 -4.61 6.87
C LEU A 188 -12.34 -3.80 7.63
N LEU A 189 -11.76 -4.38 8.68
CA LEU A 189 -10.75 -3.72 9.52
C LEU A 189 -9.44 -4.51 9.54
N PHE A 190 -8.35 -3.84 9.19
CA PHE A 190 -6.99 -4.31 9.41
C PHE A 190 -6.37 -3.59 10.60
N GLY A 191 -5.77 -4.37 11.54
CA GLY A 191 -4.97 -3.82 12.63
C GLY A 191 -3.50 -3.75 12.24
N ILE A 192 -2.73 -2.91 12.94
CA ILE A 192 -1.31 -2.68 12.63
C ILE A 192 -0.44 -3.16 13.79
N ASN A 193 0.52 -4.04 13.49
CA ASN A 193 1.63 -4.36 14.37
C ASN A 193 2.66 -3.22 14.33
N GLN A 194 3.06 -2.74 15.50
CA GLN A 194 4.09 -1.73 15.71
C GLN A 194 5.16 -2.24 16.70
N GLY A 195 6.26 -1.51 16.85
CA GLY A 195 7.34 -1.86 17.78
C GLY A 195 8.73 -1.42 17.31
N ALA A 196 8.82 -0.54 16.31
CA ALA A 196 10.08 -0.09 15.72
C ALA A 196 10.99 -1.28 15.34
N ILE A 197 12.25 -1.28 15.77
CA ILE A 197 13.21 -2.37 15.55
C ILE A 197 13.31 -3.35 16.73
N TYR A 198 12.47 -3.20 17.76
CA TYR A 198 12.50 -4.04 18.96
C TYR A 198 11.69 -5.31 18.74
N GLU A 199 12.36 -6.41 18.48
CA GLU A 199 11.80 -7.72 18.14
C GLU A 199 10.80 -8.21 19.18
N ASP A 200 11.20 -8.22 20.46
CA ASP A 200 10.36 -8.70 21.56
C ASP A 200 9.07 -7.88 21.74
N ILE A 201 9.14 -6.55 21.57
CA ILE A 201 7.96 -5.68 21.61
C ILE A 201 7.03 -6.00 20.43
N ARG A 202 7.58 -6.20 19.24
CA ARG A 202 6.80 -6.58 18.05
C ARG A 202 6.14 -7.93 18.18
N ILE A 203 6.85 -8.93 18.67
CA ILE A 203 6.32 -10.30 18.88
C ILE A 203 5.17 -10.26 19.89
N GLU A 204 5.36 -9.59 21.02
CA GLU A 204 4.32 -9.45 22.04
C GLU A 204 3.09 -8.73 21.49
N HIS A 205 3.30 -7.65 20.74
CA HIS A 205 2.20 -6.93 20.10
C HIS A 205 1.48 -7.77 19.04
N ALA A 206 2.23 -8.54 18.22
CA ALA A 206 1.64 -9.44 17.22
C ALA A 206 0.71 -10.48 17.86
N LYS A 207 1.14 -11.11 18.97
CA LYS A 207 0.33 -12.05 19.74
C LYS A 207 -0.95 -11.40 20.25
N ARG A 208 -0.84 -10.20 20.82
CA ARG A 208 -2.00 -9.46 21.37
C ARG A 208 -3.02 -9.09 20.30
N ILE A 209 -2.58 -8.56 19.17
CA ILE A 209 -3.53 -8.18 18.10
C ILE A 209 -4.11 -9.41 17.38
N ALA A 210 -3.37 -10.53 17.30
CA ALA A 210 -3.88 -11.77 16.73
C ALA A 210 -5.11 -12.32 17.49
N GLU A 211 -5.21 -12.06 18.78
CA GLU A 211 -6.36 -12.46 19.62
C GLU A 211 -7.63 -11.61 19.38
N MET A 212 -7.51 -10.49 18.66
CA MET A 212 -8.63 -9.56 18.46
C MET A 212 -9.56 -9.94 17.29
N ASP A 213 -9.29 -11.03 16.58
CA ASP A 213 -10.07 -11.52 15.42
C ASP A 213 -10.40 -10.43 14.39
N LEU A 214 -9.37 -9.80 13.85
CA LEU A 214 -9.48 -8.81 12.80
C LEU A 214 -9.65 -9.45 11.42
N ASP A 215 -10.04 -8.67 10.42
CA ASP A 215 -10.14 -9.14 9.03
C ASP A 215 -8.78 -9.32 8.35
N GLY A 216 -7.76 -8.60 8.83
CA GLY A 216 -6.39 -8.70 8.38
C GLY A 216 -5.42 -8.00 9.33
N TYR A 217 -4.13 -8.24 9.11
CA TYR A 217 -3.06 -7.77 10.00
C TYR A 217 -1.96 -7.11 9.19
N ALA A 218 -1.67 -5.85 9.50
CA ALA A 218 -0.59 -5.12 8.87
C ALA A 218 0.66 -5.10 9.76
N VAL A 219 1.83 -5.06 9.13
CA VAL A 219 3.11 -4.76 9.78
C VAL A 219 3.50 -3.35 9.34
N GLY A 220 3.42 -2.41 10.27
CA GLY A 220 3.73 -1.00 10.04
C GLY A 220 5.06 -0.59 10.66
N GLY A 221 5.47 0.67 10.44
CA GLY A 221 6.67 1.24 11.03
C GLY A 221 7.97 0.59 10.54
N LEU A 222 7.96 0.00 9.35
CA LEU A 222 9.12 -0.47 8.60
C LEU A 222 9.28 0.38 7.32
N ALA A 223 10.45 0.30 6.66
CA ALA A 223 10.85 1.17 5.55
C ALA A 223 10.85 2.68 5.93
N VAL A 224 11.20 2.98 7.18
CA VAL A 224 11.26 4.33 7.76
C VAL A 224 12.65 4.68 8.28
N GLY A 225 13.70 4.00 7.82
CA GLY A 225 15.10 4.30 8.13
C GLY A 225 15.95 3.12 8.59
N GLU A 226 15.39 1.93 8.74
CA GLU A 226 16.12 0.68 8.94
C GLU A 226 16.67 0.14 7.62
N THR A 227 17.60 -0.82 7.70
CA THR A 227 18.12 -1.55 6.54
C THR A 227 17.12 -2.59 6.04
N HIS A 228 17.30 -3.09 4.80
CA HIS A 228 16.48 -4.17 4.28
C HIS A 228 16.62 -5.45 5.12
N GLU A 229 17.84 -5.75 5.58
CA GLU A 229 18.12 -6.89 6.44
C GLU A 229 17.38 -6.81 7.77
N GLU A 230 17.37 -5.63 8.41
CA GLU A 230 16.61 -5.40 9.63
C GLU A 230 15.10 -5.57 9.40
N MET A 231 14.59 -5.04 8.28
CA MET A 231 13.18 -5.22 7.91
C MET A 231 12.85 -6.71 7.70
N TYR A 232 13.68 -7.46 6.96
CA TYR A 232 13.45 -8.88 6.72
C TYR A 232 13.53 -9.70 8.02
N HIS A 233 14.48 -9.39 8.89
CA HIS A 233 14.58 -10.02 10.19
C HIS A 233 13.31 -9.80 11.02
N ILE A 234 12.80 -8.57 11.10
CA ILE A 234 11.54 -8.28 11.80
C ILE A 234 10.36 -9.07 11.20
N LEU A 235 10.29 -9.20 9.87
CA LEU A 235 9.24 -10.01 9.24
C LEU A 235 9.38 -11.50 9.61
N ASP A 236 10.61 -12.02 9.64
CA ASP A 236 10.87 -13.40 10.04
C ASP A 236 10.41 -13.70 11.47
N GLU A 237 10.56 -12.73 12.37
CA GLU A 237 10.18 -12.87 13.77
C GLU A 237 8.68 -12.59 14.04
N VAL A 238 8.04 -11.69 13.30
CA VAL A 238 6.68 -11.22 13.58
C VAL A 238 5.61 -12.04 12.86
N VAL A 239 5.78 -12.29 11.55
CA VAL A 239 4.75 -12.91 10.72
C VAL A 239 4.31 -14.29 11.23
N PRO A 240 5.17 -15.14 11.80
CA PRO A 240 4.74 -16.43 12.38
C PRO A 240 3.70 -16.33 13.50
N TYR A 241 3.58 -15.19 14.17
CA TYR A 241 2.60 -14.97 15.23
C TYR A 241 1.28 -14.35 14.73
N LEU A 242 1.21 -13.97 13.46
CA LEU A 242 -0.02 -13.49 12.84
C LEU A 242 -0.84 -14.68 12.28
N PRO A 243 -2.18 -14.62 12.29
CA PRO A 243 -3.01 -15.71 11.81
C PRO A 243 -2.78 -16.05 10.34
N VAL A 244 -2.36 -17.28 10.04
CA VAL A 244 -2.08 -17.73 8.66
C VAL A 244 -3.32 -17.73 7.75
N ASN A 245 -4.51 -17.86 8.34
CA ASN A 245 -5.82 -17.83 7.66
C ASN A 245 -6.41 -16.41 7.53
N LYS A 246 -5.60 -15.39 7.72
CA LYS A 246 -5.93 -13.98 7.50
C LYS A 246 -4.85 -13.35 6.63
N PRO A 247 -5.17 -12.29 5.87
CA PRO A 247 -4.14 -11.61 5.08
C PRO A 247 -3.16 -10.83 5.96
N THR A 248 -1.90 -10.85 5.57
CA THR A 248 -0.82 -10.05 6.15
C THR A 248 -0.42 -8.94 5.18
N TYR A 249 -0.37 -7.71 5.66
CA TYR A 249 -0.05 -6.53 4.87
C TYR A 249 1.23 -5.85 5.35
N LEU A 250 2.23 -5.72 4.49
CA LEU A 250 3.46 -4.96 4.75
C LEU A 250 3.32 -3.54 4.19
N MET A 251 3.21 -2.56 5.08
CA MET A 251 2.88 -1.19 4.74
C MET A 251 4.06 -0.43 4.14
N GLY A 252 3.82 0.28 3.04
CA GLY A 252 4.80 1.18 2.42
C GLY A 252 5.97 0.52 1.70
N VAL A 253 5.89 -0.78 1.45
CA VAL A 253 6.96 -1.59 0.83
C VAL A 253 6.47 -2.20 -0.49
N GLY A 254 7.22 -2.12 -1.54
CA GLY A 254 8.53 -1.53 -1.72
C GLY A 254 9.08 -1.74 -3.13
N THR A 255 10.39 -2.00 -3.21
CA THR A 255 11.00 -2.40 -4.48
C THR A 255 10.55 -3.80 -4.90
N PRO A 256 10.69 -4.19 -6.18
CA PRO A 256 10.39 -5.56 -6.60
C PRO A 256 11.10 -6.64 -5.75
N ALA A 257 12.37 -6.42 -5.39
CA ALA A 257 13.10 -7.32 -4.51
C ALA A 257 12.47 -7.42 -3.11
N ASN A 258 12.08 -6.28 -2.51
CA ASN A 258 11.42 -6.29 -1.21
C ASN A 258 10.08 -7.03 -1.23
N ILE A 259 9.33 -6.92 -2.33
CA ILE A 259 8.06 -7.64 -2.50
C ILE A 259 8.31 -9.15 -2.55
N LEU A 260 9.28 -9.61 -3.35
CA LEU A 260 9.63 -11.03 -3.43
C LEU A 260 10.06 -11.59 -2.07
N GLU A 261 10.89 -10.84 -1.33
CA GLU A 261 11.31 -11.19 0.03
C GLU A 261 10.13 -11.19 1.03
N GLY A 262 9.21 -10.25 0.89
CA GLY A 262 8.01 -10.18 1.72
C GLY A 262 7.06 -11.36 1.46
N VAL A 263 6.81 -11.70 0.20
CA VAL A 263 5.99 -12.86 -0.18
C VAL A 263 6.56 -14.16 0.40
N GLU A 264 7.89 -14.37 0.30
CA GLU A 264 8.56 -15.55 0.88
C GLU A 264 8.30 -15.68 2.38
N ARG A 265 8.15 -14.53 3.08
CA ARG A 265 7.89 -14.46 4.52
C ARG A 265 6.42 -14.49 4.92
N GLY A 266 5.51 -14.62 3.94
CA GLY A 266 4.07 -14.77 4.19
C GLY A 266 3.25 -13.49 4.10
N VAL A 267 3.79 -12.44 3.48
CA VAL A 267 3.05 -11.20 3.23
C VAL A 267 2.15 -11.34 1.99
N ASP A 268 0.91 -10.87 2.11
CA ASP A 268 -0.13 -10.96 1.08
C ASP A 268 -0.43 -9.63 0.38
N PHE A 269 -0.30 -8.49 1.08
CA PHE A 269 -0.64 -7.17 0.60
C PHE A 269 0.57 -6.25 0.68
N PHE A 270 0.76 -5.46 -0.37
CA PHE A 270 1.83 -4.47 -0.47
C PHE A 270 1.29 -3.15 -1.03
N ASP A 271 1.90 -2.05 -0.65
CA ASP A 271 1.76 -0.75 -1.29
C ASP A 271 3.09 -0.02 -1.29
N CYS A 272 3.32 0.82 -2.26
CA CYS A 272 4.47 1.73 -2.26
C CYS A 272 4.24 2.86 -3.27
N VAL A 273 4.75 4.04 -2.96
CA VAL A 273 4.72 5.18 -3.89
C VAL A 273 5.82 5.12 -4.95
N TYR A 274 6.77 4.19 -4.86
CA TYR A 274 7.92 4.10 -5.78
C TYR A 274 7.53 3.96 -7.24
N PRO A 275 6.59 3.10 -7.65
CA PRO A 275 6.22 2.99 -9.06
C PRO A 275 5.79 4.33 -9.66
N THR A 276 4.92 5.04 -8.98
CA THR A 276 4.39 6.33 -9.45
C THR A 276 5.40 7.46 -9.30
N ARG A 277 6.12 7.51 -8.17
CA ARG A 277 7.15 8.53 -7.94
C ARG A 277 8.28 8.40 -8.95
N ASN A 278 8.83 7.21 -9.13
CA ASN A 278 9.90 6.94 -10.09
C ASN A 278 9.44 7.20 -11.52
N GLY A 279 8.24 6.73 -11.89
CA GLY A 279 7.66 6.97 -13.22
C GLY A 279 7.57 8.45 -13.57
N ARG A 280 7.08 9.27 -12.64
CA ARG A 280 6.99 10.73 -12.83
C ARG A 280 8.36 11.41 -13.06
N HIS A 281 9.44 10.76 -12.65
CA HIS A 281 10.82 11.24 -12.85
C HIS A 281 11.57 10.47 -13.93
N GLY A 282 10.86 9.73 -14.79
CA GLY A 282 11.45 9.01 -15.91
C GLY A 282 12.27 7.77 -15.53
N HIS A 283 12.20 7.34 -14.27
CA HIS A 283 12.81 6.10 -13.79
C HIS A 283 11.83 4.93 -13.91
N LEU A 284 12.17 3.96 -14.73
CA LEU A 284 11.28 2.86 -15.09
C LEU A 284 11.85 1.52 -14.65
N TYR A 285 10.95 0.64 -14.21
CA TYR A 285 11.26 -0.74 -13.86
C TYR A 285 11.11 -1.63 -15.10
N THR A 286 12.07 -2.51 -15.30
CA THR A 286 12.03 -3.54 -16.34
C THR A 286 12.46 -4.87 -15.75
N ASN A 287 12.25 -5.97 -16.47
CA ASN A 287 12.76 -7.28 -16.09
C ASN A 287 14.30 -7.36 -16.09
N HIS A 288 14.96 -6.33 -16.61
CA HIS A 288 16.42 -6.20 -16.66
C HIS A 288 16.93 -5.00 -15.84
N GLY A 289 16.23 -4.70 -14.74
CA GLY A 289 16.58 -3.61 -13.83
C GLY A 289 15.90 -2.28 -14.19
N LYS A 290 16.52 -1.19 -13.76
CA LYS A 290 15.95 0.16 -13.93
C LYS A 290 16.60 0.90 -15.08
N ILE A 291 15.79 1.65 -15.82
CA ILE A 291 16.27 2.60 -16.82
C ILE A 291 15.82 4.03 -16.46
N ASN A 292 16.59 5.03 -16.89
CA ASN A 292 16.23 6.44 -16.76
C ASN A 292 16.12 7.06 -18.16
N LEU A 293 14.88 7.33 -18.58
CA LEU A 293 14.63 7.87 -19.93
C LEU A 293 15.15 9.29 -20.17
N PHE A 294 15.60 10.01 -19.14
CA PHE A 294 16.30 11.28 -19.35
C PHE A 294 17.70 11.13 -19.95
N ASN A 295 18.28 9.91 -19.90
CA ASN A 295 19.60 9.65 -20.45
C ASN A 295 19.64 9.90 -21.97
N ALA A 296 20.76 10.48 -22.44
CA ALA A 296 20.95 10.86 -23.86
C ALA A 296 20.90 9.65 -24.80
N LYS A 297 21.34 8.48 -24.35
CA LYS A 297 21.33 7.25 -25.16
C LYS A 297 19.96 6.86 -25.72
N TYR A 298 18.87 7.35 -25.13
CA TYR A 298 17.49 7.07 -25.55
C TYR A 298 16.94 8.10 -26.57
N GLU A 299 17.74 9.09 -27.01
CA GLU A 299 17.28 10.16 -27.89
C GLU A 299 16.82 9.67 -29.24
N LEU A 300 17.48 8.64 -29.76
CA LEU A 300 17.18 8.01 -31.05
C LEU A 300 16.73 6.55 -30.91
N ASP A 301 16.31 6.15 -29.68
CA ASP A 301 15.91 4.77 -29.40
C ASP A 301 14.42 4.59 -29.73
N ASP A 302 14.15 3.91 -30.87
CA ASP A 302 12.80 3.63 -31.37
C ASP A 302 12.12 2.43 -30.73
N ARG A 303 12.83 1.70 -29.84
CA ARG A 303 12.29 0.56 -29.12
C ARG A 303 11.30 1.01 -28.02
N PRO A 304 10.37 0.12 -27.59
CA PRO A 304 9.51 0.38 -26.43
C PRO A 304 10.35 0.46 -25.15
N ILE A 305 9.73 0.89 -24.04
CA ILE A 305 10.39 0.90 -22.72
C ILE A 305 10.97 -0.48 -22.42
N GLU A 306 10.19 -1.53 -22.66
CA GLU A 306 10.61 -2.93 -22.53
C GLU A 306 10.00 -3.76 -23.66
N GLU A 307 10.83 -4.51 -24.36
CA GLU A 307 10.37 -5.42 -25.41
C GLU A 307 9.55 -6.56 -24.82
N GLY A 308 8.44 -6.92 -25.50
CA GLY A 308 7.52 -7.93 -25.02
C GLY A 308 6.55 -7.46 -23.92
N CYS A 309 6.69 -6.24 -23.43
CA CYS A 309 5.77 -5.67 -22.44
C CYS A 309 4.44 -5.27 -23.10
N ASN A 310 3.34 -5.72 -22.51
CA ASN A 310 1.98 -5.45 -23.02
C ASN A 310 1.31 -4.21 -22.39
N CYS A 311 2.04 -3.36 -21.67
CA CYS A 311 1.47 -2.13 -21.14
C CYS A 311 1.09 -1.14 -22.25
N PRO A 312 0.12 -0.24 -22.02
CA PRO A 312 -0.34 0.73 -23.03
C PRO A 312 0.78 1.61 -23.59
N ALA A 313 1.81 1.91 -22.78
CA ALA A 313 2.96 2.71 -23.22
C ALA A 313 3.85 1.94 -24.19
N CYS A 314 4.27 0.71 -23.83
CA CYS A 314 5.15 -0.11 -24.64
C CYS A 314 4.54 -0.56 -25.97
N GLN A 315 3.22 -0.75 -26.01
CA GLN A 315 2.51 -1.17 -27.21
C GLN A 315 2.44 -0.10 -28.31
N ARG A 316 2.69 1.17 -27.97
CA ARG A 316 2.43 2.27 -28.90
C ARG A 316 3.58 3.26 -29.05
N TYR A 317 4.45 3.40 -28.05
CA TYR A 317 5.38 4.52 -27.99
C TYR A 317 6.82 4.07 -27.80
N SER A 318 7.73 4.76 -28.46
CA SER A 318 9.17 4.53 -28.33
C SER A 318 9.76 5.24 -27.11
N ARG A 319 10.92 4.78 -26.67
CA ARG A 319 11.74 5.44 -25.66
C ARG A 319 12.07 6.88 -26.06
N ALA A 320 12.42 7.10 -27.34
CA ALA A 320 12.73 8.43 -27.87
C ALA A 320 11.56 9.39 -27.73
N TYR A 321 10.34 8.97 -28.09
CA TYR A 321 9.15 9.81 -27.98
C TYR A 321 8.82 10.13 -26.51
N ILE A 322 8.82 9.12 -25.62
CA ILE A 322 8.55 9.34 -24.20
C ILE A 322 9.61 10.26 -23.58
N ARG A 323 10.90 10.06 -23.92
CA ARG A 323 11.97 10.96 -23.50
C ARG A 323 11.72 12.40 -23.95
N HIS A 324 11.32 12.61 -25.21
CA HIS A 324 10.96 13.93 -25.72
C HIS A 324 9.85 14.57 -24.87
N LEU A 325 8.77 13.84 -24.59
CA LEU A 325 7.67 14.33 -23.76
C LEU A 325 8.13 14.72 -22.35
N LEU A 326 8.98 13.90 -21.72
CA LEU A 326 9.54 14.20 -20.40
C LEU A 326 10.42 15.47 -20.43
N LYS A 327 11.26 15.63 -21.46
CA LYS A 327 12.09 16.83 -21.66
C LYS A 327 11.25 18.08 -21.92
N ALA A 328 10.18 17.95 -22.68
CA ALA A 328 9.22 19.01 -22.95
C ALA A 328 8.28 19.30 -21.77
N LYS A 329 8.37 18.50 -20.68
CA LYS A 329 7.49 18.56 -19.49
C LYS A 329 6.01 18.35 -19.83
N GLU A 330 5.73 17.56 -20.87
CA GLU A 330 4.37 17.16 -21.23
C GLU A 330 3.84 16.11 -20.25
N MET A 331 2.62 16.30 -19.76
CA MET A 331 1.97 15.39 -18.80
C MET A 331 1.84 13.98 -19.37
N LEU A 332 1.67 13.83 -20.68
CA LEU A 332 1.57 12.52 -21.32
C LEU A 332 2.84 11.67 -21.09
N GLY A 333 4.03 12.27 -21.11
CA GLY A 333 5.28 11.55 -20.82
C GLY A 333 5.28 10.96 -19.42
N MET A 334 4.88 11.75 -18.42
CA MET A 334 4.74 11.31 -17.03
C MET A 334 3.70 10.18 -16.91
N ARG A 335 2.53 10.36 -17.52
CA ARG A 335 1.45 9.36 -17.51
C ARG A 335 1.91 8.01 -18.09
N LEU A 336 2.56 8.00 -19.24
CA LEU A 336 3.05 6.79 -19.89
C LEU A 336 4.08 6.05 -19.02
N CYS A 337 4.99 6.79 -18.40
CA CYS A 337 5.96 6.22 -17.46
C CYS A 337 5.31 5.60 -16.22
N VAL A 338 4.31 6.27 -15.64
CA VAL A 338 3.58 5.76 -14.47
C VAL A 338 2.76 4.52 -14.83
N LEU A 339 2.07 4.54 -15.97
CA LEU A 339 1.33 3.38 -16.46
C LEU A 339 2.23 2.15 -16.66
N HIS A 340 3.40 2.34 -17.26
CA HIS A 340 4.37 1.24 -17.42
C HIS A 340 4.80 0.67 -16.07
N ASN A 341 5.18 1.52 -15.12
CA ASN A 341 5.63 1.06 -13.80
C ASN A 341 4.53 0.34 -13.01
N LEU A 342 3.30 0.84 -13.03
CA LEU A 342 2.19 0.18 -12.37
C LEU A 342 1.85 -1.16 -13.03
N TYR A 343 1.87 -1.21 -14.37
CA TYR A 343 1.69 -2.45 -15.11
C TYR A 343 2.77 -3.47 -14.76
N PHE A 344 4.03 -3.05 -14.68
CA PHE A 344 5.15 -3.91 -14.26
C PHE A 344 4.89 -4.54 -12.90
N TYR A 345 4.50 -3.74 -11.90
CA TYR A 345 4.19 -4.24 -10.56
C TYR A 345 2.99 -5.18 -10.55
N ASN A 346 1.89 -4.83 -11.20
CA ASN A 346 0.70 -5.66 -11.26
C ASN A 346 0.99 -7.01 -11.97
N THR A 347 1.77 -6.98 -13.05
CA THR A 347 2.18 -8.18 -13.79
C THR A 347 3.08 -9.08 -12.96
N MET A 348 4.07 -8.49 -12.26
CA MET A 348 4.94 -9.24 -11.34
C MET A 348 4.12 -9.96 -10.26
N MET A 349 3.09 -9.31 -9.71
CA MET A 349 2.22 -9.95 -8.73
C MET A 349 1.42 -11.11 -9.34
N THR A 350 1.00 -11.00 -10.60
CA THR A 350 0.36 -12.11 -11.33
C THR A 350 1.34 -13.27 -11.52
N GLU A 351 2.56 -12.98 -11.97
CA GLU A 351 3.63 -13.99 -12.12
C GLU A 351 3.94 -14.70 -10.78
N ILE A 352 3.96 -13.96 -9.66
CA ILE A 352 4.14 -14.52 -8.31
C ILE A 352 3.00 -15.50 -7.99
N ARG A 353 1.74 -15.11 -8.22
CA ARG A 353 0.60 -15.99 -7.97
C ARG A 353 0.64 -17.25 -8.84
N ASP A 354 0.97 -17.12 -10.12
CA ASP A 354 1.11 -18.24 -11.05
C ASP A 354 2.24 -19.19 -10.61
N ALA A 355 3.36 -18.64 -10.15
CA ALA A 355 4.48 -19.41 -9.61
C ALA A 355 4.09 -20.17 -8.33
N LEU A 356 3.33 -19.53 -7.42
CA LEU A 356 2.79 -20.17 -6.22
C LEU A 356 1.80 -21.29 -6.58
N ASP A 357 0.89 -21.03 -7.52
CA ASP A 357 -0.08 -22.04 -8.00
C ASP A 357 0.64 -23.24 -8.62
N ALA A 358 1.77 -23.02 -9.28
CA ALA A 358 2.61 -24.08 -9.85
C ALA A 358 3.56 -24.74 -8.84
N GLY A 359 3.71 -24.22 -7.61
CA GLY A 359 4.69 -24.70 -6.62
C GLY A 359 6.15 -24.44 -7.02
N ARG A 360 6.42 -23.30 -7.66
CA ARG A 360 7.73 -22.90 -8.18
C ARG A 360 8.12 -21.47 -7.79
N PHE A 361 7.60 -20.98 -6.68
CA PHE A 361 7.85 -19.59 -6.27
C PHE A 361 9.35 -19.34 -6.00
N ALA A 362 10.03 -20.25 -5.33
CA ALA A 362 11.47 -20.09 -5.04
C ALA A 362 12.30 -20.00 -6.34
N GLU A 363 11.99 -20.81 -7.35
CA GLU A 363 12.62 -20.76 -8.68
C GLU A 363 12.33 -19.42 -9.38
N TYR A 364 11.06 -18.99 -9.38
CA TYR A 364 10.64 -17.71 -9.95
C TYR A 364 11.36 -16.54 -9.29
N LYS A 365 11.37 -16.50 -7.94
CA LYS A 365 12.05 -15.45 -7.16
C LYS A 365 13.50 -15.31 -7.58
N LYS A 366 14.24 -16.43 -7.61
CA LYS A 366 15.65 -16.44 -8.00
C LYS A 366 15.83 -15.90 -9.42
N HIS A 367 15.09 -16.46 -10.38
CA HIS A 367 15.18 -16.02 -11.79
C HIS A 367 14.86 -14.52 -11.95
N LYS A 368 13.81 -14.01 -11.27
CA LYS A 368 13.42 -12.61 -11.35
C LYS A 368 14.48 -11.69 -10.78
N LEU A 369 15.07 -12.02 -9.64
CA LEU A 369 16.16 -11.25 -9.03
C LEU A 369 17.42 -11.25 -9.90
N ASP A 370 17.80 -12.39 -10.45
CA ASP A 370 18.98 -12.53 -11.34
C ASP A 370 18.77 -11.71 -12.62
N SER A 371 17.60 -11.79 -13.23
CA SER A 371 17.24 -11.02 -14.42
C SER A 371 17.31 -9.50 -14.17
N MET A 372 16.71 -9.04 -13.06
CA MET A 372 16.71 -7.62 -12.71
C MET A 372 18.08 -7.07 -12.30
N ALA A 373 19.02 -7.93 -11.90
CA ALA A 373 20.41 -7.56 -11.62
C ALA A 373 21.26 -7.44 -12.90
N THR A 374 20.75 -7.87 -14.06
CA THR A 374 21.46 -7.86 -15.35
C THR A 374 20.88 -6.74 -16.25
N PRO A 375 21.48 -5.52 -16.25
CA PRO A 375 20.99 -4.41 -17.06
C PRO A 375 21.00 -4.75 -18.56
N LEU A 376 20.00 -4.25 -19.28
CA LEU A 376 20.05 -4.18 -20.75
C LEU A 376 21.14 -3.19 -21.17
N GLU A 377 22.02 -3.59 -22.05
CA GLU A 377 23.05 -2.73 -22.65
C GLU A 377 22.45 -1.59 -23.50
#